data_24804c7c2c1b5faacec895524fb3ea3f
#
_entry.id   24804c7c2c1b5faacec895524fb3ea3f
#
_cell.length_a   1.000
_cell.length_b   1.000
_cell.length_c   1.000
_cell.angle_alpha   90.00
_cell.angle_beta   90.00
_cell.angle_gamma   90.00
#
_symmetry.space_group_name_H-M   'P 1'
#
loop_
_entity.id
_entity.type
_entity.pdbx_description
1 polymer ?
#
loop_
_entity_poly.entity_id
_entity_poly.type
_entity_poly.pdbx_seq_one_letter_code
_entity_poly.pdbx_strand_id
1 'polypeptide(L)'
;MKVAVIGSGGREHAICLSLKKSSKIDKIYCIPGNAGTSAISENVIINIDNFEQIKNFVTEKNINLVIVGPEKPLVDGIVDYLKKFNIRVFGPNKTASQLEGSKIFTKKICEKYK
;
A
#
# COMPACT_ATOMS: atom_id res chain seq x y z
N MET A 1 -3.31 -6.55 10.90
CA MET A 1 -2.15 -5.77 10.41
C MET A 1 -2.62 -4.45 9.81
N LYS A 2 -1.78 -3.45 9.82
CA LYS A 2 -2.03 -2.15 9.20
C LYS A 2 -1.29 -2.08 7.88
N VAL A 3 -1.96 -1.57 6.84
CA VAL A 3 -1.39 -1.51 5.49
C VAL A 3 -1.53 -0.09 4.93
N ALA A 4 -0.50 0.38 4.26
CA ALA A 4 -0.55 1.63 3.50
C ALA A 4 -0.43 1.31 2.02
N VAL A 5 -1.34 1.85 1.22
CA VAL A 5 -1.34 1.69 -0.23
C VAL A 5 -0.96 3.02 -0.86
N ILE A 6 0.12 3.04 -1.61
CA ILE A 6 0.60 4.27 -2.25
C ILE A 6 0.02 4.38 -3.65
N GLY A 7 -0.63 5.51 -3.91
CA GLY A 7 -1.20 5.82 -5.21
C GLY A 7 -2.57 6.46 -5.09
N SER A 8 -3.14 6.82 -6.23
CA SER A 8 -4.41 7.55 -6.29
C SER A 8 -5.32 7.10 -7.44
N GLY A 9 -5.01 6.00 -8.09
CA GLY A 9 -5.75 5.53 -9.25
C GLY A 9 -6.74 4.42 -8.95
N GLY A 10 -7.37 3.91 -10.00
CA GLY A 10 -8.33 2.81 -9.89
C GLY A 10 -7.70 1.51 -9.41
N ARG A 11 -6.44 1.27 -9.75
CA ARG A 11 -5.71 0.09 -9.27
C ARG A 11 -5.61 0.10 -7.76
N GLU A 12 -5.26 1.24 -7.16
CA GLU A 12 -5.14 1.38 -5.72
C GLU A 12 -6.48 1.25 -5.03
N HIS A 13 -7.54 1.77 -5.65
CA HIS A 13 -8.90 1.57 -5.16
C HIS A 13 -9.26 0.08 -5.12
N ALA A 14 -8.95 -0.66 -6.20
CA ALA A 14 -9.21 -2.09 -6.26
C ALA A 14 -8.42 -2.86 -5.21
N ILE A 15 -7.15 -2.48 -4.99
CA ILE A 15 -6.32 -3.09 -3.95
C ILE A 15 -6.94 -2.86 -2.57
N CYS A 16 -7.36 -1.63 -2.28
CA CYS A 16 -7.99 -1.32 -1.00
C CYS A 16 -9.28 -2.10 -0.78
N LEU A 17 -10.11 -2.25 -1.83
CA LEU A 17 -11.33 -3.05 -1.74
C LEU A 17 -11.01 -4.50 -1.39
N SER A 18 -9.99 -5.07 -2.02
CA SER A 18 -9.57 -6.44 -1.76
C SER A 18 -9.07 -6.60 -0.32
N LEU A 19 -8.25 -5.66 0.15
CA LEU A 19 -7.71 -5.69 1.51
C LEU A 19 -8.81 -5.57 2.56
N LYS A 20 -9.81 -4.72 2.31
CA LYS A 20 -10.90 -4.51 3.25
C LYS A 20 -11.71 -5.76 3.53
N LYS A 21 -11.75 -6.69 2.60
CA LYS A 21 -12.47 -7.96 2.77
C LYS A 21 -11.78 -8.93 3.70
N SER A 22 -10.51 -8.70 4.03
CA SER A 22 -9.75 -9.61 4.89
C SER A 22 -9.90 -9.23 6.36
N SER A 23 -10.24 -10.21 7.19
CA SER A 23 -10.32 -10.03 8.65
C SER A 23 -8.95 -9.81 9.28
N LYS A 24 -7.88 -10.08 8.55
CA LYS A 24 -6.49 -9.90 9.04
C LYS A 24 -6.01 -8.47 8.91
N ILE A 25 -6.72 -7.64 8.15
CA ILE A 25 -6.36 -6.23 7.95
C ILE A 25 -7.20 -5.37 8.89
N ASP A 26 -6.54 -4.68 9.81
CA ASP A 26 -7.21 -3.85 10.82
C ASP A 26 -7.44 -2.42 10.32
N LYS A 27 -6.51 -1.89 9.54
CA LYS A 27 -6.56 -0.52 9.07
C LYS A 27 -5.87 -0.40 7.72
N ILE A 28 -6.47 0.37 6.82
CA ILE A 28 -5.92 0.67 5.51
C ILE A 28 -5.76 2.18 5.37
N TYR A 29 -4.56 2.60 4.99
CA TYR A 29 -4.28 3.99 4.61
C TYR A 29 -4.00 4.02 3.11
N CYS A 30 -4.42 5.08 2.44
CA CYS A 30 -4.11 5.27 1.02
C CYS A 30 -3.41 6.62 0.85
N ILE A 31 -2.27 6.64 0.18
CA ILE A 31 -1.40 7.82 0.07
C ILE A 31 -1.19 8.16 -1.40
N PRO A 32 -1.70 9.26 -1.91
CA PRO A 32 -2.65 10.20 -1.28
C PRO A 32 -4.09 9.73 -1.36
N GLY A 33 -4.39 8.70 -2.14
CA GLY A 33 -5.74 8.21 -2.31
C GLY A 33 -6.59 9.05 -3.26
N ASN A 34 -7.87 8.73 -3.33
CA ASN A 34 -8.84 9.45 -4.16
C ASN A 34 -10.21 9.40 -3.50
N ALA A 35 -11.24 9.94 -4.18
CA ALA A 35 -12.59 9.97 -3.61
C ALA A 35 -13.13 8.56 -3.33
N GLY A 36 -12.82 7.59 -4.21
CA GLY A 36 -13.26 6.20 -4.01
C GLY A 36 -12.59 5.55 -2.81
N THR A 37 -11.28 5.75 -2.64
CA THR A 37 -10.56 5.15 -1.51
C THR A 37 -10.94 5.79 -0.18
N SER A 38 -11.41 7.04 -0.16
CA SER A 38 -11.83 7.69 1.08
C SER A 38 -13.03 7.01 1.74
N ALA A 39 -13.81 6.27 0.97
CA ALA A 39 -14.97 5.54 1.50
C ALA A 39 -14.58 4.25 2.22
N ILE A 40 -13.40 3.69 1.94
CA ILE A 40 -13.01 2.37 2.43
C ILE A 40 -11.65 2.36 3.15
N SER A 41 -10.93 3.47 3.09
CA SER A 41 -9.64 3.62 3.75
C SER A 41 -9.49 5.05 4.23
N GLU A 42 -8.41 5.32 4.96
CA GLU A 42 -8.09 6.68 5.35
C GLU A 42 -7.07 7.24 4.35
N ASN A 43 -7.46 8.28 3.62
CA ASN A 43 -6.56 8.96 2.71
C ASN A 43 -5.61 9.87 3.50
N VAL A 44 -4.35 9.84 3.13
CA VAL A 44 -3.31 10.66 3.78
C VAL A 44 -2.62 11.47 2.70
N ILE A 45 -2.73 12.79 2.79
CA ILE A 45 -2.22 13.69 1.76
C ILE A 45 -0.72 13.87 1.93
N ILE A 46 0.04 13.01 1.28
CA ILE A 46 1.50 13.07 1.22
C ILE A 46 1.88 12.96 -0.25
N ASN A 47 2.81 13.80 -0.70
CA ASN A 47 3.34 13.69 -2.05
C ASN A 47 4.11 12.38 -2.18
N ILE A 48 3.78 11.58 -3.19
CA ILE A 48 4.41 10.25 -3.37
C ILE A 48 5.89 10.32 -3.71
N ASP A 49 6.40 11.48 -4.08
CA ASP A 49 7.82 11.70 -4.32
C ASP A 49 8.58 12.01 -3.02
N ASN A 50 7.88 12.31 -1.95
CA ASN A 50 8.48 12.62 -0.66
C ASN A 50 8.61 11.36 0.19
N PHE A 51 9.66 10.58 -0.08
CA PHE A 51 9.88 9.29 0.58
C PHE A 51 10.12 9.42 2.09
N GLU A 52 10.77 10.51 2.50
CA GLU A 52 11.02 10.75 3.93
C GLU A 52 9.71 10.93 4.69
N GLN A 53 8.79 11.71 4.15
CA GLN A 53 7.49 11.92 4.80
C GLN A 53 6.68 10.62 4.84
N ILE A 54 6.74 9.83 3.78
CA ILE A 54 6.09 8.52 3.75
C ILE A 54 6.69 7.61 4.82
N LYS A 55 8.02 7.55 4.91
CA LYS A 55 8.72 6.75 5.91
C LYS A 55 8.32 7.16 7.33
N ASN A 56 8.28 8.46 7.58
CA ASN A 56 7.92 8.99 8.90
C ASN A 56 6.48 8.61 9.26
N PHE A 57 5.56 8.72 8.33
CA PHE A 57 4.16 8.34 8.54
C PHE A 57 4.04 6.85 8.87
N VAL A 58 4.70 6.01 8.07
CA VAL A 58 4.67 4.55 8.25
C VAL A 58 5.21 4.15 9.61
N THR A 59 6.30 4.78 10.02
CA THR A 59 6.93 4.51 11.33
C THR A 59 6.04 4.98 12.47
N GLU A 60 5.50 6.19 12.37
CA GLU A 60 4.65 6.77 13.40
C GLU A 60 3.38 5.96 13.64
N LYS A 61 2.76 5.48 12.58
CA LYS A 61 1.50 4.72 12.66
C LYS A 61 1.72 3.22 12.84
N ASN A 62 2.95 2.76 12.91
CA ASN A 62 3.27 1.34 13.06
C ASN A 62 2.64 0.50 11.95
N ILE A 63 2.76 0.97 10.71
CA ILE A 63 2.23 0.27 9.55
C ILE A 63 3.08 -0.96 9.27
N ASN A 64 2.43 -2.09 9.04
CA ASN A 64 3.10 -3.38 8.87
C ASN A 64 3.59 -3.63 7.45
N LEU A 65 2.90 -3.07 6.46
CA LEU A 65 3.20 -3.31 5.06
C LEU A 65 2.84 -2.09 4.23
N VAL A 66 3.72 -1.75 3.28
CA VAL A 66 3.45 -0.70 2.29
C VAL A 66 3.31 -1.38 0.93
N ILE A 67 2.23 -1.08 0.23
CA ILE A 67 1.99 -1.55 -1.14
C ILE A 67 2.12 -0.35 -2.07
N VAL A 68 3.01 -0.45 -3.06
CA VAL A 68 3.25 0.64 -4.01
C VAL A 68 2.52 0.34 -5.30
N GLY A 69 1.52 1.16 -5.65
CA GLY A 69 0.73 0.99 -6.86
C GLY A 69 1.37 1.56 -8.11
N PRO A 70 1.74 2.85 -8.12
CA PRO A 70 2.25 3.47 -9.35
C PRO A 70 3.68 3.08 -9.66
N GLU A 71 4.01 3.15 -10.94
CA GLU A 71 5.33 2.78 -11.44
C GLU A 71 6.41 3.79 -11.07
N LYS A 72 6.07 5.08 -11.07
CA LYS A 72 7.06 6.15 -10.85
C LYS A 72 7.81 6.01 -9.53
N PRO A 73 7.16 5.85 -8.36
CA PRO A 73 7.90 5.66 -7.11
C PRO A 73 8.78 4.42 -7.12
N LEU A 74 8.37 3.36 -7.83
CA LEU A 74 9.17 2.14 -7.95
C LEU A 74 10.46 2.42 -8.71
N VAL A 75 10.36 3.14 -9.83
CA VAL A 75 11.53 3.53 -10.62
C VAL A 75 12.44 4.46 -9.81
N ASP A 76 11.85 5.35 -9.03
CA ASP A 76 12.60 6.32 -8.23
C ASP A 76 13.22 5.71 -6.96
N GLY A 77 13.00 4.42 -6.70
CA GLY A 77 13.72 3.69 -5.65
C GLY A 77 13.06 3.66 -4.29
N ILE A 78 11.74 3.84 -4.21
CA ILE A 78 11.02 3.84 -2.93
C ILE A 78 11.19 2.52 -2.16
N VAL A 79 11.24 1.40 -2.88
CA VAL A 79 11.37 0.08 -2.23
C VAL A 79 12.68 -0.01 -1.46
N ASP A 80 13.78 0.33 -2.12
CA ASP A 80 15.10 0.29 -1.48
C ASP A 80 15.19 1.31 -0.35
N TYR A 81 14.61 2.50 -0.56
CA TYR A 81 14.61 3.54 0.46
C TYR A 81 13.91 3.06 1.74
N LEU A 82 12.70 2.52 1.61
CA LEU A 82 11.94 2.07 2.77
C LEU A 82 12.55 0.84 3.45
N LYS A 83 13.17 -0.04 2.68
CA LYS A 83 13.84 -1.23 3.24
C LYS A 83 14.99 -0.87 4.17
N LYS A 84 15.65 0.26 3.96
CA LYS A 84 16.72 0.74 4.85
C LYS A 84 16.22 0.96 6.27
N PHE A 85 14.93 1.17 6.45
CA PHE A 85 14.31 1.43 7.75
C PHE A 85 13.52 0.22 8.25
N ASN A 86 13.78 -0.95 7.69
CA ASN A 86 13.11 -2.21 8.04
C ASN A 86 11.59 -2.18 7.78
N ILE A 87 11.17 -1.40 6.80
CA ILE A 87 9.78 -1.32 6.39
C ILE A 87 9.55 -2.36 5.28
N ARG A 88 8.52 -3.18 5.45
CA ARG A 88 8.15 -4.18 4.44
C ARG A 88 7.40 -3.50 3.31
N VAL A 89 7.87 -3.72 2.09
CA VAL A 89 7.30 -3.08 0.90
C VAL A 89 7.00 -4.13 -0.15
N PHE A 90 5.82 -4.04 -0.71
CA PHE A 90 5.40 -4.88 -1.84
C PHE A 90 5.17 -3.97 -3.04
N GLY A 91 5.97 -4.16 -4.09
CA GLY A 91 5.77 -3.45 -5.35
C GLY A 91 5.04 -4.35 -6.34
N PRO A 92 3.99 -3.87 -6.99
CA PRO A 92 3.30 -4.68 -7.98
C PRO A 92 4.20 -4.94 -9.18
N ASN A 93 4.17 -6.17 -9.63
CA ASN A 93 4.72 -6.57 -10.90
C ASN A 93 3.53 -6.99 -11.78
N LYS A 94 3.81 -7.60 -12.94
CA LYS A 94 2.74 -8.05 -13.82
C LYS A 94 1.77 -9.00 -13.12
N THR A 95 2.30 -9.90 -12.30
CA THR A 95 1.51 -10.88 -11.57
C THR A 95 0.59 -10.19 -10.57
N ALA A 96 1.12 -9.25 -9.79
CA ALA A 96 0.33 -8.52 -8.82
C ALA A 96 -0.77 -7.71 -9.48
N SER A 97 -0.49 -7.08 -10.63
CA SER A 97 -1.49 -6.33 -11.37
C SER A 97 -2.65 -7.20 -11.83
N GLN A 98 -2.37 -8.46 -12.19
CA GLN A 98 -3.41 -9.40 -12.58
C GLN A 98 -4.23 -9.90 -11.40
N LEU A 99 -3.67 -9.84 -10.20
CA LEU A 99 -4.32 -10.34 -8.99
C LEU A 99 -5.03 -9.25 -8.20
N GLU A 100 -4.91 -7.99 -8.61
CA GLU A 100 -5.55 -6.89 -7.88
C GLU A 100 -7.06 -7.10 -7.85
N GLY A 101 -7.67 -6.86 -6.68
CA GLY A 101 -9.08 -7.13 -6.48
C GLY A 101 -9.40 -8.59 -6.18
N SER A 102 -8.42 -9.48 -6.27
CA SER A 102 -8.59 -10.91 -6.04
C SER A 102 -8.45 -11.25 -4.55
N LYS A 103 -9.30 -12.18 -4.09
CA LYS A 103 -9.15 -12.74 -2.74
C LYS A 103 -7.81 -13.47 -2.57
N ILE A 104 -7.31 -14.07 -3.66
CA ILE A 104 -6.03 -14.76 -3.67
C ILE A 104 -4.89 -13.78 -3.41
N PHE A 105 -4.96 -12.60 -4.03
CA PHE A 105 -3.96 -11.54 -3.82
C PHE A 105 -3.85 -11.16 -2.35
N THR A 106 -4.98 -10.85 -1.72
CA THR A 106 -5.02 -10.47 -0.31
C THR A 106 -4.52 -11.59 0.59
N LYS A 107 -4.93 -12.83 0.30
CA LYS A 107 -4.48 -13.99 1.09
C LYS A 107 -2.97 -14.16 1.02
N LYS A 108 -2.39 -14.05 -0.18
CA LYS A 108 -0.93 -14.19 -0.34
C LYS A 108 -0.17 -13.10 0.41
N ILE A 109 -0.67 -11.86 0.37
CA ILE A 109 -0.05 -10.77 1.11
C ILE A 109 -0.08 -11.05 2.61
N CYS A 110 -1.21 -11.45 3.14
CA CYS A 110 -1.35 -11.75 4.57
C CYS A 110 -0.47 -12.91 5.01
N GLU A 111 -0.33 -13.94 4.19
CA GLU A 111 0.53 -15.08 4.49
C GLU A 111 2.02 -14.71 4.44
N LYS A 112 2.41 -13.93 3.43
CA LYS A 112 3.82 -13.60 3.21
C LYS A 112 4.36 -12.62 4.25
N TYR A 113 3.56 -11.64 4.66
CA TYR A 113 4.02 -10.54 5.51
C TYR A 113 3.42 -10.54 6.91
N LYS A 114 2.77 -11.59 7.27
CA LYS A 114 2.16 -11.73 8.58
C LYS A 114 3.18 -11.87 9.73
#